data_364724b32189effbd6b5a5d2346713a3
#
_entry.id   364724b32189effbd6b5a5d2346713a3
#
_cell.length_a   1.000
_cell.length_b   1.000
_cell.length_c   1.000
_cell.angle_alpha   90.00
_cell.angle_beta   90.00
_cell.angle_gamma   90.00
#
_symmetry.space_group_name_H-M   'P 1'
#
loop_
_entity.id
_entity.type
_entity.pdbx_description
1 polymer ?
#
loop_
_entity_poly.entity_id
_entity_poly.type
_entity_poly.pdbx_seq_one_letter_code
_entity_poly.pdbx_strand_id
1 'polypeptide(L)'
;MKKTLLLSLSTILTIFALASCGGGGGGGSSTSSTTPSTAPASTGVSGTYTASAAAGEVLSYNVDTDKLTYSYTILYSAYGLEGKTGSGTLTKNSDGSFTPSESPNSRVYALPNGLLMGAVKMTIQGNVVHVPIMGVQNPITSLAGLAGTYNYISNSCTAKAYGNPTYRGCGTNYGTLKITSSGAYFQCTQANITASASCYNLSAGRGSQGTLSVIGSGVFKYVKTGTTTVNYFMAFTAPNGENVVIGDLNDPDQYGYGYGQFIGSTQPATDLTSSQFSTQSKGTWYYHDIYADANRPTASAVLSSGAHLISSSGGFTNPDGTSGTTQINLPWAGFITTTQGGSITGTSLLAGTGVYVWRNNSAQVYGYQVGVHQ
;
A
#
# COMPACT_ATOMS: atom_id res chain seq x y z
N MET A 1 -52.04 -10.59 6.69
CA MET A 1 -52.26 -9.55 5.67
C MET A 1 -51.01 -9.43 4.82
N LYS A 2 -51.10 -9.95 3.60
CA LYS A 2 -50.01 -9.92 2.61
C LYS A 2 -50.07 -8.57 1.89
N LYS A 3 -48.93 -7.87 1.79
CA LYS A 3 -48.75 -6.78 0.83
C LYS A 3 -47.52 -7.08 -0.04
N THR A 4 -47.84 -7.48 -1.25
CA THR A 4 -46.96 -7.63 -2.38
C THR A 4 -46.63 -6.24 -2.93
N LEU A 5 -45.36 -5.90 -3.07
CA LEU A 5 -44.91 -4.69 -3.76
C LEU A 5 -44.11 -5.10 -4.99
N LEU A 6 -44.69 -4.85 -6.16
CA LEU A 6 -44.04 -5.01 -7.45
C LEU A 6 -43.06 -3.83 -7.66
N LEU A 7 -41.85 -4.14 -8.01
CA LEU A 7 -40.87 -3.15 -8.52
C LEU A 7 -40.74 -3.31 -10.03
N SER A 8 -41.11 -2.26 -10.71
CA SER A 8 -40.98 -2.11 -12.16
C SER A 8 -39.54 -1.79 -12.55
N LEU A 9 -39.01 -2.59 -13.46
CA LEU A 9 -37.71 -2.45 -14.14
C LEU A 9 -37.87 -1.39 -15.27
N SER A 10 -37.15 -0.29 -15.22
CA SER A 10 -37.04 0.66 -16.32
C SER A 10 -35.62 0.63 -16.89
N THR A 11 -35.49 -0.02 -18.03
CA THR A 11 -34.34 -0.04 -18.90
C THR A 11 -34.37 1.22 -19.77
N ILE A 12 -33.38 2.10 -19.67
CA ILE A 12 -33.18 3.19 -20.64
C ILE A 12 -31.87 2.90 -21.40
N LEU A 13 -32.07 2.49 -22.64
CA LEU A 13 -31.05 2.30 -23.64
C LEU A 13 -30.92 3.62 -24.43
N THR A 14 -29.83 4.34 -24.30
CA THR A 14 -29.57 5.52 -25.14
C THR A 14 -28.46 5.22 -26.13
N ILE A 15 -28.87 5.06 -27.38
CA ILE A 15 -27.98 4.95 -28.55
C ILE A 15 -27.69 6.38 -29.03
N PHE A 16 -26.44 6.76 -29.07
CA PHE A 16 -26.02 7.96 -29.83
C PHE A 16 -25.35 7.57 -31.12
N ALA A 17 -26.01 7.96 -32.19
CA ALA A 17 -25.53 7.81 -33.57
C ALA A 17 -24.56 8.94 -33.91
N LEU A 18 -23.47 8.56 -34.59
CA LEU A 18 -22.51 9.44 -35.24
C LEU A 18 -23.17 10.14 -36.46
N ALA A 19 -23.07 11.46 -36.50
CA ALA A 19 -23.27 12.20 -37.71
C ALA A 19 -21.95 12.88 -38.12
N SER A 20 -21.39 12.41 -39.23
CA SER A 20 -20.33 13.09 -39.95
C SER A 20 -20.95 14.18 -40.85
N CYS A 21 -20.37 15.35 -40.88
CA CYS A 21 -20.46 16.22 -42.08
C CYS A 21 -19.18 17.04 -42.23
N GLY A 22 -18.62 16.96 -43.39
CA GLY A 22 -17.40 17.60 -43.84
C GLY A 22 -17.59 19.00 -44.37
N GLY A 23 -16.48 19.66 -44.67
CA GLY A 23 -16.42 20.86 -45.53
C GLY A 23 -15.34 21.84 -45.12
N GLY A 24 -14.22 21.80 -45.75
CA GLY A 24 -13.56 22.80 -46.60
C GLY A 24 -12.88 24.00 -45.94
N GLY A 25 -11.57 24.13 -46.24
CA GLY A 25 -10.97 25.44 -46.56
C GLY A 25 -9.84 25.94 -45.67
N GLY A 26 -8.61 25.72 -46.07
CA GLY A 26 -7.52 26.67 -46.21
C GLY A 26 -6.93 27.37 -44.99
N GLY A 27 -5.63 27.15 -44.74
CA GLY A 27 -4.82 28.05 -43.94
C GLY A 27 -3.71 27.32 -43.19
N GLY A 28 -2.49 27.32 -43.75
CA GLY A 28 -1.34 26.70 -43.17
C GLY A 28 -0.93 27.33 -41.84
N SER A 29 -0.81 26.50 -40.84
CA SER A 29 -0.01 26.70 -39.65
C SER A 29 0.49 25.33 -39.25
N SER A 30 1.79 25.16 -39.33
CA SER A 30 2.51 23.99 -38.84
C SER A 30 2.36 23.86 -37.34
N THR A 31 1.28 23.23 -36.89
CA THR A 31 1.17 22.70 -35.54
C THR A 31 1.91 21.37 -35.51
N SER A 32 3.08 21.39 -34.89
CA SER A 32 3.76 20.20 -34.45
C SER A 32 2.78 19.38 -33.62
N SER A 33 2.24 18.33 -34.20
CA SER A 33 1.51 17.30 -33.48
C SER A 33 2.49 16.64 -32.51
N THR A 34 2.47 17.07 -31.27
CA THR A 34 3.04 16.29 -30.18
C THR A 34 2.19 15.03 -30.06
N THR A 35 2.61 13.98 -30.76
CA THR A 35 2.16 12.63 -30.50
C THR A 35 2.31 12.42 -28.99
N PRO A 36 1.26 11.97 -28.24
CA PRO A 36 1.45 11.61 -26.86
C PRO A 36 2.59 10.60 -26.83
N SER A 37 3.68 10.94 -26.16
CA SER A 37 4.73 9.98 -25.88
C SER A 37 4.06 8.87 -25.07
N THR A 38 3.78 7.75 -25.71
CA THR A 38 3.48 6.50 -25.01
C THR A 38 4.71 6.23 -24.17
N ALA A 39 4.59 6.46 -22.86
CA ALA A 39 5.60 6.02 -21.93
C ALA A 39 5.91 4.55 -22.24
N PRO A 40 7.20 4.15 -22.32
CA PRO A 40 7.54 2.79 -22.62
C PRO A 40 6.84 1.90 -21.60
N ALA A 41 6.05 0.94 -22.07
CA ALA A 41 5.39 -0.02 -21.21
C ALA A 41 6.47 -0.64 -20.32
N SER A 42 6.35 -0.48 -19.01
CA SER A 42 7.28 -1.06 -18.04
C SER A 42 7.40 -2.55 -18.35
N THR A 43 8.57 -2.97 -18.74
CA THR A 43 8.88 -4.39 -18.84
C THR A 43 9.05 -4.86 -17.41
N GLY A 44 8.05 -5.60 -16.89
CA GLY A 44 8.14 -6.21 -15.58
C GLY A 44 9.45 -6.97 -15.42
N VAL A 45 10.02 -6.94 -14.24
CA VAL A 45 11.31 -7.58 -13.96
C VAL A 45 11.07 -8.95 -13.35
N SER A 46 11.54 -9.98 -14.05
CA SER A 46 11.61 -11.35 -13.52
C SER A 46 12.57 -11.41 -12.34
N GLY A 47 12.27 -12.25 -11.35
CA GLY A 47 13.17 -12.48 -10.23
C GLY A 47 12.48 -12.95 -8.97
N THR A 48 13.30 -13.16 -7.95
CA THR A 48 12.85 -13.53 -6.61
C THR A 48 12.83 -12.31 -5.71
N TYR A 49 11.71 -12.12 -5.04
CA TYR A 49 11.46 -11.03 -4.11
C TYR A 49 11.27 -11.59 -2.70
N THR A 50 11.86 -10.94 -1.71
CA THR A 50 11.41 -11.11 -0.33
C THR A 50 10.19 -10.21 -0.17
N ALA A 51 9.04 -10.77 0.16
CA ALA A 51 7.78 -10.06 0.17
C ALA A 51 7.06 -10.20 1.51
N SER A 52 6.55 -9.08 2.05
CA SER A 52 5.65 -9.05 3.19
C SER A 52 4.21 -9.17 2.68
N ALA A 53 3.48 -10.13 3.21
CA ALA A 53 2.04 -10.22 3.04
C ALA A 53 1.36 -9.61 4.27
N ALA A 54 0.39 -8.74 4.03
CA ALA A 54 -0.29 -8.01 5.09
C ALA A 54 -1.10 -8.89 6.07
N ALA A 55 -0.97 -10.20 5.98
CA ALA A 55 -1.62 -11.18 6.86
C ALA A 55 -0.67 -11.81 7.90
N GLY A 56 0.54 -11.30 8.03
CA GLY A 56 1.53 -11.80 9.00
C GLY A 56 2.49 -12.83 8.44
N GLU A 57 2.69 -12.87 7.14
CA GLU A 57 3.61 -13.77 6.45
C GLU A 57 4.70 -13.01 5.69
N VAL A 58 5.88 -13.60 5.66
CA VAL A 58 6.94 -13.23 4.74
C VAL A 58 7.14 -14.34 3.73
N LEU A 59 7.18 -13.96 2.46
CA LEU A 59 7.25 -14.84 1.32
C LEU A 59 8.59 -14.70 0.60
N SER A 60 9.10 -15.80 0.08
CA SER A 60 9.94 -15.77 -1.11
C SER A 60 9.01 -15.86 -2.31
N TYR A 61 8.88 -14.78 -3.06
CA TYR A 61 7.96 -14.66 -4.19
C TYR A 61 8.74 -14.56 -5.48
N ASN A 62 8.55 -15.51 -6.38
CA ASN A 62 9.24 -15.55 -7.66
C ASN A 62 8.26 -15.17 -8.78
N VAL A 63 8.70 -14.29 -9.66
CA VAL A 63 7.96 -13.86 -10.85
C VAL A 63 8.81 -14.17 -12.08
N ASP A 64 8.23 -14.84 -13.07
CA ASP A 64 8.82 -15.02 -14.39
C ASP A 64 7.92 -14.32 -15.41
N THR A 65 8.33 -13.14 -15.81
CA THR A 65 7.55 -12.29 -16.73
C THR A 65 7.60 -12.78 -18.17
N ASP A 66 8.55 -13.63 -18.51
CA ASP A 66 8.69 -14.21 -19.85
C ASP A 66 7.79 -15.43 -20.01
N LYS A 67 7.76 -16.29 -18.97
CA LYS A 67 6.87 -17.46 -18.93
C LYS A 67 5.48 -17.14 -18.44
N LEU A 68 5.26 -15.91 -17.95
CA LEU A 68 4.01 -15.47 -17.34
C LEU A 68 3.57 -16.40 -16.19
N THR A 69 4.48 -16.69 -15.28
CA THR A 69 4.22 -17.53 -14.11
C THR A 69 4.70 -16.88 -12.84
N TYR A 70 4.14 -17.30 -11.74
CA TYR A 70 4.64 -16.96 -10.41
C TYR A 70 4.62 -18.18 -9.50
N SER A 71 5.47 -18.14 -8.49
CA SER A 71 5.44 -19.08 -7.38
C SER A 71 5.87 -18.38 -6.10
N TYR A 72 5.44 -18.91 -4.96
CA TYR A 72 5.89 -18.42 -3.67
C TYR A 72 6.09 -19.56 -2.67
N THR A 73 6.92 -19.28 -1.68
CA THR A 73 7.09 -20.10 -0.48
C THR A 73 6.97 -19.18 0.73
N ILE A 74 6.17 -19.56 1.72
CA ILE A 74 6.07 -18.84 2.98
C ILE A 74 7.31 -19.14 3.80
N LEU A 75 8.13 -18.10 4.05
CA LEU A 75 9.37 -18.21 4.81
C LEU A 75 9.12 -18.12 6.31
N TYR A 76 8.26 -17.19 6.71
CA TYR A 76 7.87 -16.94 8.09
C TYR A 76 6.37 -16.66 8.15
N SER A 77 5.72 -17.18 9.18
CA SER A 77 4.28 -17.03 9.36
C SER A 77 3.93 -16.85 10.84
N ALA A 78 2.99 -15.97 11.09
CA ALA A 78 2.37 -15.85 12.39
C ALA A 78 1.37 -16.98 12.68
N TYR A 79 1.01 -17.77 11.68
CA TYR A 79 -0.06 -18.78 11.72
C TYR A 79 0.43 -20.20 11.46
N GLY A 80 1.75 -20.43 11.48
CA GLY A 80 2.32 -21.77 11.26
C GLY A 80 2.16 -22.26 9.82
N LEU A 81 2.25 -21.35 8.86
CA LEU A 81 2.15 -21.67 7.43
C LEU A 81 3.53 -21.78 6.76
N GLU A 82 4.61 -21.78 7.53
CA GLU A 82 5.98 -21.89 7.01
C GLU A 82 6.15 -23.12 6.11
N GLY A 83 6.84 -22.94 5.01
CA GLY A 83 7.08 -23.96 4.00
C GLY A 83 5.90 -24.23 3.06
N LYS A 84 4.72 -23.65 3.29
CA LYS A 84 3.63 -23.72 2.31
C LYS A 84 4.01 -22.96 1.06
N THR A 85 3.61 -23.53 -0.08
CA THR A 85 3.90 -23.00 -1.41
C THR A 85 2.62 -22.75 -2.19
N GLY A 86 2.70 -21.83 -3.13
CA GLY A 86 1.66 -21.63 -4.14
C GLY A 86 2.31 -21.23 -5.47
N SER A 87 1.58 -21.41 -6.54
CA SER A 87 2.02 -21.02 -7.88
C SER A 87 0.81 -20.80 -8.79
N GLY A 88 1.02 -20.07 -9.87
CA GLY A 88 -0.01 -19.81 -10.86
C GLY A 88 0.55 -19.18 -12.12
N THR A 89 -0.36 -18.79 -13.00
CA THR A 89 -0.04 -18.07 -14.23
C THR A 89 -0.40 -16.60 -14.09
N LEU A 90 0.23 -15.79 -14.92
CA LEU A 90 0.03 -14.35 -15.03
C LEU A 90 -0.53 -14.01 -16.41
N THR A 91 -1.45 -13.07 -16.47
CA THR A 91 -1.88 -12.45 -17.72
C THR A 91 -1.32 -11.04 -17.76
N LYS A 92 -0.55 -10.69 -18.78
CA LYS A 92 0.00 -9.34 -18.95
C LYS A 92 -1.11 -8.38 -19.37
N ASN A 93 -1.21 -7.24 -18.70
CA ASN A 93 -2.15 -6.18 -19.00
C ASN A 93 -1.50 -5.08 -19.87
N SER A 94 -2.32 -4.23 -20.47
CA SER A 94 -1.86 -3.12 -21.31
C SER A 94 -1.11 -2.03 -20.54
N ASP A 95 -1.32 -1.93 -19.24
CA ASP A 95 -0.63 -1.00 -18.33
C ASP A 95 0.71 -1.54 -17.81
N GLY A 96 1.17 -2.70 -18.31
CA GLY A 96 2.40 -3.35 -17.88
C GLY A 96 2.30 -4.16 -16.59
N SER A 97 1.16 -4.14 -15.91
CA SER A 97 0.88 -5.01 -14.77
C SER A 97 0.54 -6.43 -15.21
N PHE A 98 0.39 -7.31 -14.24
CA PHE A 98 -0.01 -8.70 -14.45
C PHE A 98 -1.23 -9.03 -13.60
N THR A 99 -2.12 -9.86 -14.12
CA THR A 99 -3.25 -10.42 -13.40
C THR A 99 -2.95 -11.87 -13.02
N PRO A 100 -2.88 -12.21 -11.73
CA PRO A 100 -2.72 -13.59 -11.28
C PRO A 100 -3.97 -14.41 -11.55
N SER A 101 -3.80 -15.66 -12.02
CA SER A 101 -4.91 -16.59 -12.30
C SER A 101 -5.81 -16.86 -11.10
N GLU A 102 -5.24 -16.90 -9.90
CA GLU A 102 -5.98 -17.16 -8.66
C GLU A 102 -6.65 -15.92 -8.05
N SER A 103 -6.30 -14.74 -8.55
CA SER A 103 -6.81 -13.46 -8.04
C SER A 103 -7.13 -12.50 -9.20
N PRO A 104 -8.16 -12.78 -10.00
CA PRO A 104 -8.42 -12.04 -11.24
C PRO A 104 -8.78 -10.56 -11.03
N ASN A 105 -9.17 -10.19 -9.82
CA ASN A 105 -9.48 -8.81 -9.45
C ASN A 105 -8.28 -8.05 -8.88
N SER A 106 -7.12 -8.69 -8.76
CA SER A 106 -5.89 -8.04 -8.30
C SER A 106 -4.91 -7.79 -9.44
N ARG A 107 -3.91 -6.98 -9.15
CA ARG A 107 -2.80 -6.67 -10.07
C ARG A 107 -1.48 -6.96 -9.37
N VAL A 108 -0.51 -7.42 -10.15
CA VAL A 108 0.89 -7.54 -9.73
C VAL A 108 1.72 -6.58 -10.57
N TYR A 109 2.49 -5.75 -9.92
CA TYR A 109 3.46 -4.84 -10.52
C TYR A 109 4.86 -5.28 -10.09
N ALA A 110 5.67 -5.70 -11.06
CA ALA A 110 7.07 -6.03 -10.84
C ALA A 110 7.92 -4.94 -11.53
N LEU A 111 8.49 -4.04 -10.76
CA LEU A 111 9.08 -2.81 -11.25
C LEU A 111 10.59 -2.96 -11.53
N PRO A 112 11.15 -2.17 -12.46
CA PRO A 112 12.57 -2.20 -12.79
C PRO A 112 13.51 -1.89 -11.62
N ASN A 113 13.04 -1.16 -10.62
CA ASN A 113 13.80 -0.86 -9.40
C ASN A 113 13.84 -2.01 -8.38
N GLY A 114 13.33 -3.20 -8.74
CA GLY A 114 13.31 -4.36 -7.87
C GLY A 114 12.20 -4.35 -6.82
N LEU A 115 11.19 -3.52 -7.00
CA LEU A 115 9.98 -3.53 -6.18
C LEU A 115 8.91 -4.44 -6.79
N LEU A 116 8.18 -5.13 -5.92
CA LEU A 116 6.98 -5.87 -6.27
C LEU A 116 5.82 -5.35 -5.42
N MET A 117 4.69 -5.11 -6.05
CA MET A 117 3.41 -4.93 -5.38
C MET A 117 2.39 -5.87 -5.99
N GLY A 118 1.57 -6.49 -5.15
CA GLY A 118 0.57 -7.43 -5.64
C GLY A 118 -0.42 -7.83 -4.57
N ALA A 119 -1.10 -8.92 -4.82
CA ALA A 119 -1.94 -9.59 -3.85
C ALA A 119 -1.80 -11.10 -3.98
N VAL A 120 -1.92 -11.79 -2.86
CA VAL A 120 -1.97 -13.25 -2.81
C VAL A 120 -3.27 -13.71 -2.16
N LYS A 121 -3.75 -14.84 -2.61
CA LYS A 121 -4.84 -15.58 -1.98
C LYS A 121 -4.24 -16.53 -0.96
N MET A 122 -4.63 -16.38 0.28
CA MET A 122 -4.17 -17.22 1.39
C MET A 122 -5.35 -17.86 2.12
N THR A 123 -5.12 -19.02 2.72
CA THR A 123 -6.09 -19.61 3.64
C THR A 123 -5.54 -19.54 5.06
N ILE A 124 -6.14 -18.70 5.88
CA ILE A 124 -5.73 -18.48 7.27
C ILE A 124 -6.87 -18.96 8.16
N GLN A 125 -6.59 -19.93 9.02
CA GLN A 125 -7.57 -20.52 9.94
C GLN A 125 -8.88 -20.95 9.24
N GLY A 126 -8.76 -21.54 8.05
CA GLY A 126 -9.89 -21.99 7.24
C GLY A 126 -10.58 -20.90 6.40
N ASN A 127 -10.16 -19.64 6.54
CA ASN A 127 -10.73 -18.51 5.79
C ASN A 127 -9.84 -18.16 4.61
N VAL A 128 -10.44 -18.00 3.43
CA VAL A 128 -9.76 -17.49 2.26
C VAL A 128 -9.71 -15.97 2.35
N VAL A 129 -8.50 -15.42 2.38
CA VAL A 129 -8.24 -13.99 2.40
C VAL A 129 -7.40 -13.58 1.20
N HIS A 130 -7.68 -12.42 0.64
CA HIS A 130 -6.83 -11.79 -0.36
C HIS A 130 -6.11 -10.64 0.33
N VAL A 131 -4.79 -10.72 0.38
CA VAL A 131 -3.97 -9.75 1.10
C VAL A 131 -2.99 -9.06 0.16
N PRO A 132 -2.77 -7.75 0.33
CA PRO A 132 -1.73 -7.06 -0.42
C PRO A 132 -0.36 -7.60 -0.02
N ILE A 133 0.52 -7.68 -0.99
CA ILE A 133 1.93 -7.99 -0.79
C ILE A 133 2.79 -6.84 -1.31
N MET A 134 3.88 -6.59 -0.61
CA MET A 134 4.98 -5.79 -1.11
C MET A 134 6.28 -6.56 -0.96
N GLY A 135 7.10 -6.53 -1.99
CA GLY A 135 8.35 -7.26 -2.03
C GLY A 135 9.50 -6.48 -2.63
N VAL A 136 10.70 -6.92 -2.32
CA VAL A 136 11.95 -6.32 -2.80
C VAL A 136 12.94 -7.40 -3.20
N GLN A 137 13.73 -7.16 -4.25
CA GLN A 137 14.78 -8.08 -4.69
C GLN A 137 16.04 -7.98 -3.83
N ASN A 138 16.37 -6.78 -3.37
CA ASN A 138 17.61 -6.49 -2.65
C ASN A 138 17.29 -5.89 -1.26
N PRO A 139 16.87 -6.73 -0.29
CA PRO A 139 16.57 -6.24 1.05
C PRO A 139 17.85 -5.87 1.81
N ILE A 140 17.72 -4.92 2.73
CA ILE A 140 18.74 -4.64 3.75
C ILE A 140 18.86 -5.88 4.64
N THR A 141 20.10 -6.29 4.93
CA THR A 141 20.38 -7.54 5.66
C THR A 141 20.96 -7.33 7.07
N SER A 142 21.16 -6.08 7.48
CA SER A 142 21.79 -5.78 8.78
C SER A 142 21.00 -4.73 9.56
N LEU A 143 21.05 -4.83 10.88
CA LEU A 143 20.46 -3.82 11.78
C LEU A 143 21.12 -2.45 11.62
N ALA A 144 22.42 -2.43 11.33
CA ALA A 144 23.15 -1.18 11.08
C ALA A 144 22.64 -0.47 9.83
N GLY A 145 22.36 -1.21 8.75
CA GLY A 145 21.76 -0.67 7.54
C GLY A 145 20.32 -0.20 7.71
N LEU A 146 19.61 -0.80 8.68
CA LEU A 146 18.24 -0.45 9.01
C LEU A 146 18.13 0.71 10.02
N ALA A 147 19.22 1.04 10.72
CA ALA A 147 19.19 2.07 11.76
C ALA A 147 18.79 3.44 11.21
N GLY A 148 17.84 4.09 11.86
CA GLY A 148 17.35 5.40 11.42
C GLY A 148 16.07 5.84 12.11
N THR A 149 15.62 7.03 11.75
CA THR A 149 14.32 7.57 12.11
C THR A 149 13.44 7.60 10.86
N TYR A 150 12.21 7.14 10.98
CA TYR A 150 11.30 6.95 9.86
C TYR A 150 9.95 7.59 10.16
N ASN A 151 9.33 8.17 9.14
CA ASN A 151 7.89 8.37 9.13
C ASN A 151 7.21 7.06 8.72
N TYR A 152 6.02 6.78 9.24
CA TYR A 152 5.28 5.60 8.82
C TYR A 152 3.77 5.86 8.71
N ILE A 153 3.13 5.06 7.89
CA ILE A 153 1.69 4.84 7.89
C ILE A 153 1.46 3.33 8.02
N SER A 154 0.49 2.96 8.83
CA SER A 154 0.11 1.57 9.04
C SER A 154 -1.40 1.39 8.98
N ASN A 155 -1.80 0.20 8.60
CA ASN A 155 -3.14 -0.30 8.82
C ASN A 155 -3.10 -1.55 9.69
N SER A 156 -4.13 -1.77 10.45
CA SER A 156 -4.38 -3.04 11.10
C SER A 156 -5.87 -3.33 11.10
N CYS A 157 -6.22 -4.54 10.75
CA CYS A 157 -7.59 -5.03 10.78
C CYS A 157 -7.65 -6.21 11.73
N THR A 158 -8.56 -6.20 12.69
CA THR A 158 -8.88 -7.38 13.48
C THR A 158 -9.96 -8.17 12.75
N ALA A 159 -9.62 -9.35 12.27
CA ALA A 159 -10.62 -10.28 11.80
C ALA A 159 -11.25 -10.97 13.00
N LYS A 160 -12.48 -10.64 13.31
CA LYS A 160 -13.26 -11.41 14.26
C LYS A 160 -13.45 -12.82 13.70
N ALA A 161 -13.22 -13.83 14.53
CA ALA A 161 -13.48 -15.21 14.17
C ALA A 161 -14.85 -15.32 13.47
N TYR A 162 -14.85 -15.96 12.34
CA TYR A 162 -15.97 -16.17 11.45
C TYR A 162 -17.23 -16.54 12.25
N GLY A 163 -18.33 -15.81 12.03
CA GLY A 163 -19.62 -16.06 12.63
C GLY A 163 -20.17 -14.94 13.53
N ASN A 164 -19.40 -13.90 13.80
CA ASN A 164 -19.91 -12.75 14.55
C ASN A 164 -19.90 -11.49 13.66
N PRO A 165 -21.09 -10.94 13.33
CA PRO A 165 -21.25 -9.87 12.32
C PRO A 165 -20.74 -8.50 12.76
N THR A 166 -20.21 -8.35 13.95
CA THR A 166 -19.61 -7.09 14.37
C THR A 166 -18.15 -7.04 13.90
N TYR A 167 -17.96 -6.54 12.70
CA TYR A 167 -16.67 -6.13 12.16
C TYR A 167 -16.10 -5.04 13.07
N ARG A 168 -15.22 -5.38 13.96
CA ARG A 168 -14.49 -4.38 14.73
C ARG A 168 -13.19 -4.07 14.03
N GLY A 169 -13.31 -3.07 13.23
CA GLY A 169 -12.31 -2.06 13.12
C GLY A 169 -11.03 -2.46 12.40
N CYS A 170 -10.99 -2.17 11.13
CA CYS A 170 -9.73 -1.72 10.56
C CYS A 170 -9.40 -0.36 11.17
N GLY A 171 -8.15 -0.16 11.57
CA GLY A 171 -7.61 1.11 12.02
C GLY A 171 -6.40 1.50 11.17
N THR A 172 -6.23 2.78 10.96
CA THR A 172 -5.01 3.32 10.37
C THR A 172 -4.30 4.21 11.36
N ASN A 173 -2.99 4.11 11.41
CA ASN A 173 -2.14 4.97 12.21
C ASN A 173 -1.03 5.57 11.35
N TYR A 174 -0.48 6.66 11.81
CA TYR A 174 0.73 7.27 11.28
C TYR A 174 1.59 7.78 12.43
N GLY A 175 2.82 8.06 12.18
CA GLY A 175 3.73 8.57 13.19
C GLY A 175 5.17 8.43 12.79
N THR A 176 6.03 8.35 13.78
CA THR A 176 7.47 8.13 13.59
C THR A 176 7.93 6.90 14.34
N LEU A 177 8.97 6.28 13.82
CA LEU A 177 9.68 5.23 14.52
C LEU A 177 11.18 5.47 14.46
N LYS A 178 11.88 4.96 15.45
CA LYS A 178 13.35 4.94 15.52
C LYS A 178 13.82 3.51 15.69
N ILE A 179 14.77 3.13 14.86
CA ILE A 179 15.48 1.85 14.95
C ILE A 179 16.95 2.15 15.24
N THR A 180 17.52 1.52 16.24
CA THR A 180 18.95 1.66 16.54
C THR A 180 19.75 0.57 15.84
N SER A 181 21.05 0.77 15.69
CA SER A 181 21.97 -0.23 15.13
C SER A 181 22.07 -1.51 16.00
N SER A 182 21.65 -1.46 17.24
CA SER A 182 21.53 -2.63 18.13
C SER A 182 20.16 -3.32 18.04
N GLY A 183 19.24 -2.81 17.22
CA GLY A 183 17.89 -3.37 17.04
C GLY A 183 16.84 -2.89 18.03
N ALA A 184 17.15 -1.90 18.89
CA ALA A 184 16.09 -1.30 19.71
C ALA A 184 15.12 -0.54 18.79
N TYR A 185 13.82 -0.77 19.01
CA TYR A 185 12.72 -0.22 18.22
C TYR A 185 11.81 0.62 19.10
N PHE A 186 11.50 1.82 18.65
CA PHE A 186 10.63 2.78 19.33
C PHE A 186 9.66 3.38 18.34
N GLN A 187 8.38 3.28 18.61
CA GLN A 187 7.32 3.78 17.74
C GLN A 187 6.47 4.81 18.47
N CYS A 188 6.18 5.91 17.79
CA CYS A 188 5.30 6.97 18.24
C CYS A 188 4.10 7.06 17.30
N THR A 189 2.89 6.95 17.84
CA THR A 189 1.67 7.08 17.07
C THR A 189 1.21 8.54 17.08
N GLN A 190 0.91 9.08 15.90
CA GLN A 190 0.42 10.45 15.69
C GLN A 190 1.34 11.54 16.28
N ALA A 191 2.61 11.24 16.41
CA ALA A 191 3.61 12.18 16.95
C ALA A 191 4.92 12.09 16.18
N ASN A 192 5.61 13.23 16.07
CA ASN A 192 6.96 13.30 15.55
C ASN A 192 7.95 13.06 16.68
N ILE A 193 8.84 12.10 16.50
CA ILE A 193 9.86 11.74 17.48
C ILE A 193 10.86 12.86 17.77
N THR A 194 11.13 13.71 16.79
CA THR A 194 12.02 14.87 16.94
C THR A 194 11.37 15.99 17.73
N ALA A 195 10.04 16.06 17.75
CA ALA A 195 9.27 17.07 18.47
C ALA A 195 8.83 16.62 19.88
N SER A 196 8.82 15.31 20.17
CA SER A 196 8.31 14.76 21.43
C SER A 196 9.14 13.57 21.91
N ALA A 197 10.16 13.85 22.72
CA ALA A 197 10.91 12.81 23.44
C ALA A 197 10.01 11.96 24.37
N SER A 198 8.79 12.43 24.68
CA SER A 198 7.82 11.77 25.55
C SER A 198 7.02 10.65 24.89
N CYS A 199 7.09 10.47 23.57
CA CYS A 199 6.31 9.44 22.89
C CYS A 199 6.83 8.01 23.15
N TYR A 200 8.04 7.86 23.66
CA TYR A 200 8.57 6.57 24.14
C TYR A 200 8.06 6.16 25.51
N ASN A 201 7.30 6.99 26.16
CA ASN A 201 6.80 6.68 27.49
C ASN A 201 5.60 5.74 27.37
N LEU A 202 5.86 4.44 27.57
CA LEU A 202 4.86 3.38 27.54
C LEU A 202 3.70 3.61 28.53
N SER A 203 3.92 4.33 29.62
CA SER A 203 2.87 4.65 30.60
C SER A 203 1.80 5.59 30.05
N ALA A 204 2.07 6.31 28.96
CA ALA A 204 1.11 7.19 28.31
C ALA A 204 0.27 6.52 27.20
N GLY A 205 0.51 5.23 26.89
CA GLY A 205 -0.23 4.48 25.88
C GLY A 205 -0.07 4.97 24.41
N ARG A 206 0.91 5.82 24.15
CA ARG A 206 1.07 6.50 22.86
C ARG A 206 2.22 5.98 22.00
N GLY A 207 2.69 4.78 22.24
CA GLY A 207 3.77 4.20 21.45
C GLY A 207 3.98 2.74 21.75
N SER A 208 4.90 2.13 21.02
CA SER A 208 5.38 0.78 21.34
C SER A 208 6.90 0.73 21.36
N GLN A 209 7.43 -0.17 22.14
CA GLN A 209 8.85 -0.48 22.19
C GLN A 209 9.05 -1.96 21.92
N GLY A 210 10.21 -2.32 21.42
CA GLY A 210 10.57 -3.71 21.19
C GLY A 210 11.99 -3.86 20.71
N THR A 211 12.29 -5.07 20.28
CA THR A 211 13.57 -5.41 19.70
C THR A 211 13.40 -6.03 18.32
N LEU A 212 14.30 -5.65 17.42
CA LEU A 212 14.49 -6.28 16.13
C LEU A 212 15.70 -7.21 16.18
N SER A 213 15.58 -8.35 15.55
CA SER A 213 16.68 -9.28 15.30
C SER A 213 16.66 -9.72 13.85
N VAL A 214 17.83 -9.91 13.25
CA VAL A 214 17.96 -10.49 11.90
C VAL A 214 17.69 -11.98 11.98
N ILE A 215 16.81 -12.51 11.14
CA ILE A 215 16.48 -13.94 11.09
C ILE A 215 16.82 -14.60 9.74
N GLY A 216 17.31 -13.84 8.78
CA GLY A 216 17.78 -14.33 7.49
C GLY A 216 17.07 -13.68 6.31
N SER A 217 17.65 -13.79 5.11
CA SER A 217 17.07 -13.33 3.84
C SER A 217 16.59 -11.86 3.83
N GLY A 218 17.21 -10.99 4.63
CA GLY A 218 16.79 -9.59 4.78
C GLY A 218 15.50 -9.41 5.56
N VAL A 219 15.13 -10.40 6.38
CA VAL A 219 13.97 -10.35 7.26
C VAL A 219 14.40 -10.08 8.69
N PHE A 220 13.68 -9.18 9.32
CA PHE A 220 13.85 -8.81 10.72
C PHE A 220 12.62 -9.24 11.50
N LYS A 221 12.85 -9.90 12.61
CA LYS A 221 11.82 -10.28 13.56
C LYS A 221 11.69 -9.19 14.62
N TYR A 222 10.51 -8.62 14.75
CA TYR A 222 10.16 -7.68 15.81
C TYR A 222 9.43 -8.41 16.93
N VAL A 223 9.86 -8.15 18.16
CA VAL A 223 9.18 -8.60 19.38
C VAL A 223 8.85 -7.37 20.23
N LYS A 224 7.57 -7.14 20.45
CA LYS A 224 7.08 -6.04 21.28
C LYS A 224 7.39 -6.30 22.76
N THR A 225 7.92 -5.29 23.45
CA THR A 225 8.24 -5.40 24.88
C THR A 225 7.01 -5.74 25.70
N GLY A 226 7.14 -6.75 26.57
CA GLY A 226 6.07 -7.19 27.47
C GLY A 226 4.99 -8.03 26.81
N THR A 227 5.21 -8.50 25.59
CA THR A 227 4.28 -9.37 24.85
C THR A 227 5.02 -10.52 24.18
N THR A 228 4.27 -11.50 23.68
CA THR A 228 4.76 -12.55 22.77
C THR A 228 4.46 -12.25 21.31
N THR A 229 3.88 -11.09 21.00
CA THR A 229 3.54 -10.68 19.64
C THR A 229 4.80 -10.55 18.80
N VAL A 230 4.81 -11.22 17.67
CA VAL A 230 5.89 -11.23 16.68
C VAL A 230 5.35 -10.63 15.39
N ASN A 231 6.08 -9.64 14.87
CA ASN A 231 5.87 -9.09 13.52
C ASN A 231 7.16 -9.25 12.72
N TYR A 232 7.04 -9.27 11.41
CA TYR A 232 8.16 -9.40 10.51
C TYR A 232 8.33 -8.12 9.69
N PHE A 233 9.57 -7.71 9.52
CA PHE A 233 9.94 -6.52 8.78
C PHE A 233 10.94 -6.87 7.69
N MET A 234 10.86 -6.16 6.60
CA MET A 234 11.89 -6.08 5.59
C MET A 234 12.16 -4.62 5.26
N ALA A 235 13.29 -4.33 4.67
CA ALA A 235 13.61 -2.98 4.23
C ALA A 235 14.52 -3.02 3.01
N PHE A 236 14.52 -1.94 2.28
CA PHE A 236 15.42 -1.73 1.14
C PHE A 236 15.85 -0.26 1.08
N THR A 237 16.94 0.00 0.37
CA THR A 237 17.37 1.36 0.05
C THR A 237 16.81 1.72 -1.32
N ALA A 238 16.00 2.76 -1.37
CA ALA A 238 15.45 3.30 -2.61
C ALA A 238 16.51 4.02 -3.45
N PRO A 239 16.29 4.26 -4.76
CA PRO A 239 17.24 4.94 -5.62
C PRO A 239 17.67 6.35 -5.16
N ASN A 240 16.82 7.04 -4.39
CA ASN A 240 17.14 8.33 -3.79
C ASN A 240 17.97 8.24 -2.50
N GLY A 241 18.37 7.04 -2.08
CA GLY A 241 19.15 6.79 -0.87
C GLY A 241 18.33 6.67 0.42
N GLU A 242 17.02 6.83 0.36
CA GLU A 242 16.14 6.62 1.52
C GLU A 242 15.94 5.15 1.80
N ASN A 243 15.93 4.77 3.07
CA ASN A 243 15.49 3.45 3.46
C ASN A 243 13.97 3.42 3.57
N VAL A 244 13.38 2.38 2.99
CA VAL A 244 11.95 2.06 3.11
C VAL A 244 11.82 0.79 3.92
N VAL A 245 10.97 0.84 4.94
CA VAL A 245 10.65 -0.29 5.82
C VAL A 245 9.25 -0.78 5.51
N ILE A 246 9.11 -2.07 5.32
CA ILE A 246 7.83 -2.75 5.10
C ILE A 246 7.69 -3.79 6.20
N GLY A 247 6.61 -3.72 6.95
CA GLY A 247 6.32 -4.68 8.00
C GLY A 247 4.93 -5.26 7.85
N ASP A 248 4.77 -6.49 8.23
CA ASP A 248 3.48 -7.04 8.55
C ASP A 248 3.10 -6.64 9.97
N LEU A 249 1.82 -6.48 10.20
CA LEU A 249 1.26 -6.28 11.53
C LEU A 249 0.37 -7.47 11.83
N ASN A 250 0.87 -8.30 12.74
CA ASN A 250 0.13 -9.39 13.30
C ASN A 250 -0.11 -9.07 14.77
N ASP A 251 -1.35 -8.83 15.12
CA ASP A 251 -1.75 -8.62 16.52
C ASP A 251 -2.94 -9.55 16.80
N PRO A 252 -2.65 -10.84 17.09
CA PRO A 252 -3.69 -11.77 17.48
C PRO A 252 -4.28 -11.29 18.81
N ASP A 253 -5.50 -10.81 18.74
CA ASP A 253 -6.26 -10.47 19.93
C ASP A 253 -7.16 -11.63 20.37
N GLN A 254 -7.85 -11.44 21.50
CA GLN A 254 -8.81 -12.41 22.03
C GLN A 254 -9.99 -12.72 21.09
N TYR A 255 -10.11 -12.00 19.97
CA TYR A 255 -11.23 -12.11 19.02
C TYR A 255 -10.83 -12.77 17.70
N GLY A 256 -9.58 -13.15 17.52
CA GLY A 256 -9.08 -13.80 16.32
C GLY A 256 -7.69 -13.36 15.92
N TYR A 257 -7.40 -13.35 14.63
CA TYR A 257 -6.15 -12.84 14.09
C TYR A 257 -6.31 -11.39 13.61
N GLY A 258 -5.33 -10.57 13.96
CA GLY A 258 -5.14 -9.26 13.34
C GLY A 258 -4.25 -9.40 12.10
N TYR A 259 -4.50 -8.61 11.10
CA TYR A 259 -3.64 -8.49 9.94
C TYR A 259 -3.47 -7.02 9.57
N GLY A 260 -2.36 -6.69 8.98
CA GLY A 260 -2.10 -5.32 8.58
C GLY A 260 -0.74 -5.18 7.94
N GLN A 261 -0.48 -3.97 7.51
CA GLN A 261 0.76 -3.58 6.87
C GLN A 261 1.26 -2.25 7.44
N PHE A 262 2.55 -2.16 7.51
CA PHE A 262 3.28 -0.99 7.95
C PHE A 262 4.27 -0.61 6.85
N ILE A 263 4.25 0.65 6.44
CA ILE A 263 5.21 1.18 5.48
C ILE A 263 5.81 2.46 6.08
N GLY A 264 7.12 2.48 6.16
CA GLY A 264 7.88 3.63 6.63
C GLY A 264 8.95 4.03 5.64
N SER A 265 9.29 5.32 5.63
CA SER A 265 10.42 5.89 4.91
C SER A 265 11.28 6.71 5.83
N THR A 266 12.57 6.77 5.56
CA THR A 266 13.50 7.64 6.30
C THR A 266 12.88 9.03 6.44
N GLN A 267 12.78 9.52 7.69
CA GLN A 267 12.28 10.85 7.94
C GLN A 267 13.25 11.88 7.35
N PRO A 268 12.81 12.80 6.49
CA PRO A 268 13.68 13.83 5.97
C PRO A 268 14.13 14.77 7.10
N ALA A 269 15.40 15.19 7.03
CA ALA A 269 15.98 16.09 8.02
C ALA A 269 15.39 17.50 7.95
N THR A 270 14.86 17.88 6.80
CA THR A 270 14.25 19.17 6.51
C THR A 270 12.93 19.00 5.78
N ASP A 271 12.13 20.03 5.76
CA ASP A 271 10.90 20.05 4.97
C ASP A 271 11.16 19.79 3.48
N LEU A 272 10.28 19.01 2.86
CA LEU A 272 10.28 18.82 1.42
C LEU A 272 9.97 20.14 0.73
N THR A 273 10.75 20.48 -0.28
CA THR A 273 10.41 21.60 -1.18
C THR A 273 9.37 21.14 -2.21
N SER A 274 8.61 22.10 -2.76
CA SER A 274 7.66 21.80 -3.84
C SER A 274 8.32 21.16 -5.06
N SER A 275 9.57 21.51 -5.36
CA SER A 275 10.34 20.92 -6.45
C SER A 275 10.70 19.44 -6.18
N GLN A 276 11.17 19.13 -4.96
CA GLN A 276 11.44 17.74 -4.56
C GLN A 276 10.18 16.90 -4.61
N PHE A 277 9.08 17.42 -4.04
CA PHE A 277 7.79 16.74 -4.08
C PHE A 277 7.32 16.49 -5.53
N SER A 278 7.35 17.52 -6.38
CA SER A 278 6.98 17.40 -7.79
C SER A 278 7.82 16.35 -8.53
N THR A 279 9.12 16.30 -8.26
CA THR A 279 10.02 15.30 -8.88
C THR A 279 9.69 13.88 -8.43
N GLN A 280 9.33 13.70 -7.17
CA GLN A 280 9.06 12.38 -6.59
C GLN A 280 7.64 11.88 -6.89
N SER A 281 6.67 12.77 -7.00
CA SER A 281 5.25 12.41 -7.01
C SER A 281 4.59 12.46 -8.39
N LYS A 282 5.13 13.27 -9.33
CA LYS A 282 4.52 13.45 -10.64
C LYS A 282 4.48 12.14 -11.42
N GLY A 283 3.28 11.75 -11.86
CA GLY A 283 3.09 10.59 -12.74
C GLY A 283 1.88 9.75 -12.35
N THR A 284 1.85 8.56 -12.89
CA THR A 284 0.79 7.59 -12.61
C THR A 284 1.20 6.69 -11.47
N TRP A 285 0.35 6.60 -10.47
CA TRP A 285 0.51 5.74 -9.30
C TRP A 285 -0.51 4.63 -9.34
N TYR A 286 -0.06 3.41 -9.38
CA TYR A 286 -0.90 2.22 -9.28
C TYR A 286 -1.00 1.79 -7.82
N TYR A 287 -2.20 1.49 -7.34
CA TYR A 287 -2.41 1.17 -5.95
C TYR A 287 -3.31 -0.04 -5.73
N HIS A 288 -3.15 -0.65 -4.57
CA HIS A 288 -4.14 -1.50 -3.93
C HIS A 288 -4.81 -0.71 -2.81
N ASP A 289 -6.12 -0.76 -2.80
CA ASP A 289 -6.97 -0.11 -1.81
C ASP A 289 -7.63 -1.16 -0.93
N ILE A 290 -7.51 -0.99 0.38
CA ILE A 290 -8.25 -1.75 1.37
C ILE A 290 -9.28 -0.79 1.96
N TYR A 291 -10.52 -1.01 1.60
CA TYR A 291 -11.62 -0.16 2.01
C TYR A 291 -12.62 -0.94 2.88
N ALA A 292 -13.05 -0.35 3.99
CA ALA A 292 -14.12 -0.85 4.81
C ALA A 292 -15.03 0.31 5.24
N ASP A 293 -16.33 0.15 5.00
CA ASP A 293 -17.36 1.10 5.42
C ASP A 293 -17.86 0.70 6.80
N ALA A 294 -17.60 1.53 7.81
CA ALA A 294 -18.09 1.30 9.17
C ALA A 294 -19.61 1.29 9.28
N ASN A 295 -20.32 1.89 8.30
CA ASN A 295 -21.78 1.86 8.23
C ASN A 295 -22.32 0.57 7.59
N ARG A 296 -21.43 -0.29 7.08
CA ARG A 296 -21.77 -1.61 6.54
C ARG A 296 -21.00 -2.69 7.31
N PRO A 297 -21.38 -2.98 8.54
CA PRO A 297 -20.63 -3.89 9.42
C PRO A 297 -20.56 -5.34 8.90
N THR A 298 -21.29 -5.67 7.85
CA THR A 298 -21.27 -6.98 7.17
C THR A 298 -20.41 -6.99 5.92
N ALA A 299 -19.86 -5.85 5.49
CA ALA A 299 -18.97 -5.81 4.33
C ALA A 299 -17.56 -6.21 4.76
N SER A 300 -17.05 -7.27 4.18
CA SER A 300 -15.64 -7.60 4.24
C SER A 300 -14.80 -6.45 3.66
N ALA A 301 -13.62 -6.20 4.20
CA ALA A 301 -12.68 -5.29 3.55
C ALA A 301 -12.44 -5.77 2.11
N VAL A 302 -12.67 -4.90 1.16
CA VAL A 302 -12.52 -5.20 -0.26
C VAL A 302 -11.13 -4.74 -0.69
N LEU A 303 -10.34 -5.66 -1.21
CA LEU A 303 -9.13 -5.32 -1.93
C LEU A 303 -9.52 -4.95 -3.36
N SER A 304 -9.26 -3.72 -3.75
CA SER A 304 -9.39 -3.26 -5.13
C SER A 304 -8.07 -2.70 -5.64
N SER A 305 -7.93 -2.62 -6.95
CA SER A 305 -6.77 -2.03 -7.61
C SER A 305 -7.22 -0.85 -8.46
N GLY A 306 -6.41 0.19 -8.49
CA GLY A 306 -6.68 1.38 -9.27
C GLY A 306 -5.40 2.14 -9.62
N ALA A 307 -5.57 3.27 -10.27
CA ALA A 307 -4.48 4.21 -10.55
C ALA A 307 -4.97 5.64 -10.38
N HIS A 308 -4.10 6.51 -9.90
CA HIS A 308 -4.35 7.95 -9.93
C HIS A 308 -3.16 8.70 -10.52
N LEU A 309 -3.45 9.86 -11.07
CA LEU A 309 -2.45 10.74 -11.64
C LEU A 309 -2.13 11.87 -10.66
N ILE A 310 -0.85 12.09 -10.39
CA ILE A 310 -0.39 13.25 -9.63
C ILE A 310 0.29 14.23 -10.60
N SER A 311 -0.16 15.48 -10.57
CA SER A 311 0.41 16.57 -11.36
C SER A 311 1.65 17.17 -10.72
N SER A 312 2.43 17.91 -11.51
CA SER A 312 3.60 18.65 -11.00
C SER A 312 3.26 19.73 -9.96
N SER A 313 2.01 20.18 -9.92
CA SER A 313 1.52 21.14 -8.92
C SER A 313 0.98 20.47 -7.65
N GLY A 314 1.03 19.13 -7.56
CA GLY A 314 0.50 18.39 -6.42
C GLY A 314 -1.01 18.13 -6.47
N GLY A 315 -1.66 18.47 -7.57
CA GLY A 315 -3.05 18.02 -7.80
C GLY A 315 -3.10 16.53 -8.07
N PHE A 316 -4.11 15.83 -7.55
CA PHE A 316 -4.35 14.44 -7.90
C PHE A 316 -5.71 14.28 -8.60
N THR A 317 -5.80 13.26 -9.46
CA THR A 317 -7.04 12.88 -10.12
C THR A 317 -7.22 11.37 -10.01
N ASN A 318 -8.37 10.98 -9.49
CA ASN A 318 -8.76 9.58 -9.32
C ASN A 318 -9.37 9.02 -10.62
N PRO A 319 -9.49 7.69 -10.77
CA PRO A 319 -10.10 7.06 -11.94
C PRO A 319 -11.55 7.47 -12.20
N ASP A 320 -12.28 7.84 -11.16
CA ASP A 320 -13.68 8.33 -11.26
C ASP A 320 -13.79 9.80 -11.67
N GLY A 321 -12.66 10.46 -11.97
CA GLY A 321 -12.59 11.88 -12.33
C GLY A 321 -12.60 12.82 -11.12
N THR A 322 -12.76 12.36 -9.92
CA THR A 322 -12.64 13.22 -8.73
C THR A 322 -11.20 13.70 -8.56
N SER A 323 -11.05 14.92 -8.12
CA SER A 323 -9.74 15.56 -7.98
C SER A 323 -9.59 16.28 -6.65
N GLY A 324 -8.35 16.54 -6.28
CA GLY A 324 -8.02 17.27 -5.08
C GLY A 324 -6.61 17.85 -5.15
N THR A 325 -6.18 18.38 -4.03
CA THR A 325 -4.85 18.98 -3.87
C THR A 325 -4.09 18.32 -2.73
N THR A 326 -2.78 18.50 -2.74
CA THR A 326 -1.89 18.01 -1.71
C THR A 326 -1.21 19.20 -1.01
N GLN A 327 -0.94 19.03 0.29
CA GLN A 327 -0.12 19.92 1.09
C GLN A 327 1.03 19.09 1.67
N ILE A 328 2.26 19.51 1.37
CA ILE A 328 3.47 18.82 1.84
C ILE A 328 3.84 19.26 3.26
N ASN A 329 4.60 18.40 3.95
CA ASN A 329 5.12 18.61 5.30
C ASN A 329 4.04 18.76 6.38
N LEU A 330 2.89 18.13 6.16
CA LEU A 330 1.80 18.09 7.13
C LEU A 330 1.42 16.64 7.46
N PRO A 331 1.40 16.28 8.74
CA PRO A 331 1.57 17.10 9.94
C PRO A 331 3.01 17.53 10.27
N TRP A 332 4.04 16.95 9.62
CA TRP A 332 5.45 17.34 9.70
C TRP A 332 6.22 16.87 8.47
N ALA A 333 7.51 17.21 8.39
CA ALA A 333 8.37 16.93 7.24
C ALA A 333 8.23 15.50 6.72
N GLY A 334 8.03 15.36 5.39
CA GLY A 334 7.88 14.08 4.70
C GLY A 334 6.47 13.52 4.61
N PHE A 335 5.51 14.02 5.39
CA PHE A 335 4.10 13.70 5.20
C PHE A 335 3.42 14.63 4.20
N ILE A 336 2.34 14.13 3.64
CA ILE A 336 1.50 14.84 2.67
C ILE A 336 0.06 14.70 3.11
N THR A 337 -0.64 15.83 3.18
CA THR A 337 -2.07 15.87 3.45
C THR A 337 -2.83 16.03 2.15
N THR A 338 -3.82 15.20 1.90
CA THR A 338 -4.70 15.31 0.73
C THR A 338 -6.00 16.00 1.09
N THR A 339 -6.46 16.89 0.20
CA THR A 339 -7.68 17.68 0.38
C THR A 339 -8.56 17.51 -0.85
N GLN A 340 -9.84 17.21 -0.65
CA GLN A 340 -10.84 17.10 -1.70
C GLN A 340 -12.11 17.83 -1.24
N GLY A 341 -12.68 18.63 -2.15
CA GLY A 341 -13.87 19.42 -1.81
C GLY A 341 -13.68 20.40 -0.64
N GLY A 342 -12.44 20.88 -0.42
CA GLY A 342 -12.10 21.78 0.67
C GLY A 342 -11.90 21.13 2.04
N SER A 343 -12.08 19.82 2.15
CA SER A 343 -11.89 19.06 3.39
C SER A 343 -10.65 18.15 3.31
N ILE A 344 -9.92 18.02 4.41
CA ILE A 344 -8.80 17.08 4.51
C ILE A 344 -9.38 15.66 4.47
N THR A 345 -9.01 14.91 3.42
CA THR A 345 -9.49 13.55 3.21
C THR A 345 -8.51 12.48 3.66
N GLY A 346 -7.21 12.78 3.65
CA GLY A 346 -6.23 11.76 3.99
C GLY A 346 -4.84 12.29 4.33
N THR A 347 -4.00 11.37 4.79
CA THR A 347 -2.57 11.58 5.02
C THR A 347 -1.79 10.55 4.22
N SER A 348 -0.76 11.00 3.53
CA SER A 348 0.08 10.18 2.66
C SER A 348 1.54 10.24 3.06
N LEU A 349 2.27 9.23 2.65
CA LEU A 349 3.72 9.15 2.72
C LEU A 349 4.23 8.68 1.37
N LEU A 350 5.18 9.42 0.77
CA LEU A 350 6.00 8.91 -0.32
C LEU A 350 7.22 8.25 0.31
N ALA A 351 7.36 6.96 0.10
CA ALA A 351 8.43 6.16 0.66
C ALA A 351 9.46 5.84 -0.43
N GLY A 352 10.60 6.50 -0.38
CA GLY A 352 11.56 6.48 -1.48
C GLY A 352 10.97 7.08 -2.76
N THR A 353 11.55 6.79 -3.90
CA THR A 353 11.06 7.29 -5.20
C THR A 353 10.06 6.36 -5.88
N GLY A 354 9.49 5.41 -5.19
CA GLY A 354 8.67 4.41 -5.89
C GLY A 354 7.52 3.82 -5.09
N VAL A 355 7.37 4.17 -3.83
CA VAL A 355 6.29 3.64 -2.97
C VAL A 355 5.44 4.78 -2.43
N TYR A 356 4.16 4.58 -2.43
CA TYR A 356 3.16 5.49 -1.91
C TYR A 356 2.30 4.74 -0.90
N VAL A 357 2.00 5.41 0.20
CA VAL A 357 1.01 4.92 1.16
C VAL A 357 0.08 6.06 1.57
N TRP A 358 -1.20 5.78 1.65
CA TRP A 358 -2.23 6.74 2.01
C TRP A 358 -3.20 6.12 3.01
N ARG A 359 -3.71 6.94 3.89
CA ARG A 359 -4.79 6.60 4.82
C ARG A 359 -5.90 7.64 4.76
N ASN A 360 -7.15 7.20 4.93
CA ASN A 360 -8.28 8.08 5.14
C ASN A 360 -8.25 8.66 6.56
N ASN A 361 -8.55 9.95 6.69
CA ASN A 361 -8.63 10.64 7.98
C ASN A 361 -10.05 10.61 8.59
N SER A 362 -11.06 10.11 7.86
CA SER A 362 -12.42 9.98 8.36
C SER A 362 -12.50 8.93 9.46
N ALA A 363 -13.22 9.25 10.53
CA ALA A 363 -13.51 8.29 11.59
C ALA A 363 -14.59 7.25 11.19
N GLN A 364 -15.32 7.52 10.10
CA GLN A 364 -16.47 6.70 9.66
C GLN A 364 -16.15 5.77 8.51
N VAL A 365 -15.09 6.10 7.75
CA VAL A 365 -14.68 5.34 6.57
C VAL A 365 -13.23 4.96 6.72
N TYR A 366 -12.98 3.66 6.76
CA TYR A 366 -11.65 3.15 6.71
C TYR A 366 -11.17 3.08 5.26
N GLY A 367 -10.03 3.64 4.99
CA GLY A 367 -9.36 3.52 3.69
C GLY A 367 -7.85 3.52 3.88
N TYR A 368 -7.19 2.56 3.26
CA TYR A 368 -5.75 2.43 3.23
C TYR A 368 -5.32 2.02 1.84
N GLN A 369 -4.43 2.78 1.26
CA GLN A 369 -3.87 2.49 -0.06
C GLN A 369 -2.37 2.31 0.05
N VAL A 370 -1.88 1.34 -0.67
CA VAL A 370 -0.46 1.20 -0.95
C VAL A 370 -0.28 1.17 -2.45
N GLY A 371 0.67 1.93 -2.95
CA GLY A 371 0.87 2.08 -4.38
C GLY A 371 2.33 2.15 -4.76
N VAL A 372 2.57 1.97 -6.05
CA VAL A 372 3.89 2.06 -6.67
C VAL A 372 3.83 3.01 -7.87
N HIS A 373 4.91 3.74 -8.07
CA HIS A 373 5.12 4.61 -9.21
C HIS A 373 5.78 3.85 -10.34
N GLN A 374 5.25 4.03 -11.54
CA GLN A 374 5.79 3.44 -12.76
C GLN A 374 6.57 4.46 -13.59
#